data_c21c41b603bea3c8417a82d49a67e0ea
#
_entry.id   c21c41b603bea3c8417a82d49a67e0ea
#
_cell.length_a   1.000
_cell.length_b   1.000
_cell.length_c   1.000
_cell.angle_alpha   90.00
_cell.angle_beta   90.00
_cell.angle_gamma   90.00
#
_symmetry.space_group_name_H-M   'P 1'
#
loop_
_entity.id
_entity.type
_entity.pdbx_description
1 polymer ?
#
loop_
_entity_poly.entity_id
_entity_poly.type
_entity_poly.pdbx_seq_one_letter_code
_entity_poly.pdbx_strand_id
1 'polypeptide(L)'
;FATRYAGIEEADKLSTYALLAIGPVMAAGLVVSVLHLGNPINAPRAILNLGTSWLSREILFGVLFAGAGFLFALMQWRKWGSPRLRNLVALVAAVFGLGLILSMAMVYYSLPAVPAWNHWATLASFFATTLLLGAVAISAAFVGAYAWLHARKHEASTQQRHILSITLRWMALIALVVLGIQLVIQPIYMGYLAANGPVAEQSAAILVSEHGLLFALRF
;
A
#
# COMPACT_ATOMS: atom_id res chain seq x y z
N PHE A 1 10.49 12.01 1.39
CA PHE A 1 11.83 12.16 2.01
C PHE A 1 12.79 12.90 1.07
N ALA A 2 12.97 12.44 -0.18
CA ALA A 2 13.86 13.08 -1.16
C ALA A 2 13.50 14.55 -1.45
N THR A 3 12.21 14.89 -1.50
CA THR A 3 11.73 16.25 -1.75
C THR A 3 12.04 17.23 -0.62
N ARG A 4 12.21 16.77 0.61
CA ARG A 4 12.54 17.62 1.76
C ARG A 4 14.02 17.89 1.92
N TYR A 5 14.89 16.99 1.51
CA TYR A 5 16.33 17.22 1.53
C TYR A 5 16.78 18.28 0.52
N ALA A 6 16.00 18.48 -0.52
CA ALA A 6 16.30 19.50 -1.54
C ALA A 6 15.98 20.95 -1.10
N GLY A 7 15.28 21.15 0.05
CA GLY A 7 15.03 22.50 0.61
C GLY A 7 14.25 23.48 -0.27
N ILE A 8 13.55 22.99 -1.30
CA ILE A 8 13.07 23.79 -2.40
C ILE A 8 11.55 23.90 -2.34
N GLU A 9 11.03 25.10 -2.36
CA GLU A 9 9.60 25.43 -2.32
C GLU A 9 8.79 24.71 -3.40
N GLU A 10 9.38 24.51 -4.58
CA GLU A 10 8.74 23.83 -5.71
C GLU A 10 8.60 22.32 -5.53
N ALA A 11 9.56 21.69 -4.83
CA ALA A 11 9.47 20.29 -4.43
C ALA A 11 8.34 20.07 -3.44
N ASP A 12 8.17 21.01 -2.53
CA ASP A 12 7.13 20.98 -1.51
C ASP A 12 5.74 21.18 -2.15
N LYS A 13 5.62 22.01 -3.19
CA LYS A 13 4.39 22.13 -3.99
C LYS A 13 4.05 20.82 -4.69
N LEU A 14 4.97 20.22 -5.41
CA LEU A 14 4.74 18.98 -6.15
C LEU A 14 4.33 17.83 -5.21
N SER A 15 5.01 17.67 -4.07
CA SER A 15 4.69 16.66 -3.07
C SER A 15 3.34 16.91 -2.40
N THR A 16 2.96 18.17 -2.18
CA THR A 16 1.65 18.52 -1.61
C THR A 16 0.52 18.14 -2.56
N TYR A 17 0.63 18.45 -3.86
CA TYR A 17 -0.38 18.05 -4.84
C TYR A 17 -0.47 16.53 -5.01
N ALA A 18 0.66 15.82 -5.01
CA ALA A 18 0.67 14.36 -5.04
C ALA A 18 -0.06 13.76 -3.82
N LEU A 19 0.16 14.31 -2.64
CA LEU A 19 -0.51 13.91 -1.41
C LEU A 19 -2.03 14.16 -1.46
N LEU A 20 -2.43 15.32 -1.99
CA LEU A 20 -3.85 15.66 -2.17
C LEU A 20 -4.53 14.72 -3.18
N ALA A 21 -3.82 14.23 -4.19
CA ALA A 21 -4.36 13.25 -5.13
C ALA A 21 -4.59 11.87 -4.47
N ILE A 22 -3.71 11.46 -3.52
CA ILE A 22 -3.83 10.18 -2.82
C ILE A 22 -4.99 10.19 -1.80
N GLY A 23 -5.26 11.33 -1.16
CA GLY A 23 -6.29 11.46 -0.12
C GLY A 23 -7.67 10.98 -0.53
N PRO A 24 -8.24 11.44 -1.65
CA PRO A 24 -9.55 10.99 -2.14
C PRO A 24 -9.60 9.50 -2.47
N VAL A 25 -8.53 8.93 -3.03
CA VAL A 25 -8.43 7.50 -3.34
C VAL A 25 -8.46 6.67 -2.05
N MET A 26 -7.72 7.10 -1.03
CA MET A 26 -7.73 6.46 0.29
C MET A 26 -9.11 6.57 0.95
N ALA A 27 -9.76 7.73 0.89
CA ALA A 27 -11.12 7.92 1.41
C ALA A 27 -12.13 7.01 0.71
N ALA A 28 -12.08 6.93 -0.62
CA ALA A 28 -12.93 6.03 -1.41
C ALA A 28 -12.71 4.56 -1.02
N GLY A 29 -11.45 4.12 -0.87
CA GLY A 29 -11.11 2.78 -0.42
C GLY A 29 -11.71 2.45 0.95
N LEU A 30 -11.64 3.37 1.91
CA LEU A 30 -12.25 3.21 3.23
C LEU A 30 -13.78 3.12 3.16
N VAL A 31 -14.43 3.96 2.36
CA VAL A 31 -15.90 3.91 2.16
C VAL A 31 -16.30 2.56 1.58
N VAL A 32 -15.64 2.11 0.52
CA VAL A 32 -15.89 0.79 -0.09
C VAL A 32 -15.65 -0.33 0.92
N SER A 33 -14.60 -0.22 1.75
CA SER A 33 -14.32 -1.20 2.82
C SER A 33 -15.44 -1.28 3.85
N VAL A 34 -16.10 -0.18 4.18
CA VAL A 34 -17.29 -0.20 5.08
C VAL A 34 -18.52 -0.76 4.39
N LEU A 35 -18.73 -0.43 3.12
CA LEU A 35 -19.93 -0.84 2.37
C LEU A 35 -19.99 -2.36 2.12
N HIS A 36 -18.86 -3.06 2.06
CA HIS A 36 -18.89 -4.51 1.87
C HIS A 36 -19.07 -5.31 3.18
N LEU A 37 -19.09 -4.66 4.34
CA LEU A 37 -19.45 -5.33 5.60
C LEU A 37 -20.94 -5.69 5.57
N GLY A 38 -21.26 -6.96 5.84
CA GLY A 38 -22.64 -7.44 5.89
C GLY A 38 -23.51 -6.70 6.91
N ASN A 39 -22.90 -6.14 7.96
CA ASN A 39 -23.58 -5.28 8.93
C ASN A 39 -22.65 -4.15 9.42
N PRO A 40 -22.60 -3.01 8.71
CA PRO A 40 -21.72 -1.88 9.03
C PRO A 40 -21.94 -1.29 10.43
N ILE A 41 -23.17 -1.37 10.96
CA ILE A 41 -23.52 -0.82 12.28
C ILE A 41 -22.76 -1.57 13.41
N ASN A 42 -22.40 -2.83 13.18
CA ASN A 42 -21.62 -3.62 14.13
C ASN A 42 -20.09 -3.44 13.98
N ALA A 43 -19.62 -2.68 13.01
CA ALA A 43 -18.19 -2.44 12.81
C ALA A 43 -17.44 -1.95 14.08
N PRO A 44 -18.01 -1.04 14.92
CA PRO A 44 -17.36 -0.65 16.17
C PRO A 44 -17.17 -1.81 17.16
N ARG A 45 -18.02 -2.83 17.12
CA ARG A 45 -17.88 -4.01 18.01
C ARG A 45 -16.70 -4.92 17.61
N ALA A 46 -16.26 -4.85 16.36
CA ALA A 46 -15.09 -5.60 15.92
C ALA A 46 -13.83 -5.23 16.73
N ILE A 47 -13.71 -4.00 17.22
CA ILE A 47 -12.56 -3.54 18.01
C ILE A 47 -12.51 -4.22 19.40
N LEU A 48 -13.60 -4.81 19.90
CA LEU A 48 -13.64 -5.44 21.22
C LEU A 48 -12.78 -6.71 21.32
N ASN A 49 -12.43 -7.32 20.19
CA ASN A 49 -11.71 -8.60 20.14
C ASN A 49 -10.23 -8.46 19.75
N LEU A 50 -9.58 -7.34 20.08
CA LEU A 50 -8.19 -7.05 19.71
C LEU A 50 -7.19 -8.10 20.20
N GLY A 51 -7.46 -8.76 21.33
CA GLY A 51 -6.59 -9.79 21.89
C GLY A 51 -6.53 -11.08 21.06
N THR A 52 -7.62 -11.45 20.38
CA THR A 52 -7.79 -12.75 19.74
C THR A 52 -8.02 -12.70 18.23
N SER A 53 -8.47 -11.56 17.68
CA SER A 53 -8.86 -11.43 16.28
C SER A 53 -7.91 -10.56 15.49
N TRP A 54 -7.31 -11.10 14.44
CA TRP A 54 -6.50 -10.33 13.49
C TRP A 54 -7.35 -9.35 12.69
N LEU A 55 -8.59 -9.67 12.36
CA LEU A 55 -9.53 -8.75 11.70
C LEU A 55 -9.81 -7.51 12.57
N SER A 56 -9.94 -7.69 13.89
CA SER A 56 -10.10 -6.57 14.82
C SER A 56 -8.89 -5.63 14.83
N ARG A 57 -7.68 -6.22 14.77
CA ARG A 57 -6.42 -5.46 14.68
C ARG A 57 -6.31 -4.73 13.33
N GLU A 58 -6.73 -5.38 12.24
CA GLU A 58 -6.78 -4.78 10.90
C GLU A 58 -7.66 -3.52 10.91
N ILE A 59 -8.87 -3.60 11.45
CA ILE A 59 -9.79 -2.46 11.55
C ILE A 59 -9.17 -1.34 12.40
N LEU A 60 -8.59 -1.67 13.55
CA LEU A 60 -7.93 -0.69 14.39
C LEU A 60 -6.77 0.02 13.67
N PHE A 61 -5.84 -0.75 13.10
CA PHE A 61 -4.71 -0.18 12.36
C PHE A 61 -5.16 0.59 11.12
N GLY A 62 -6.24 0.18 10.46
CA GLY A 62 -6.84 0.91 9.34
C GLY A 62 -7.35 2.30 9.76
N VAL A 63 -8.08 2.39 10.87
CA VAL A 63 -8.57 3.66 11.41
C VAL A 63 -7.41 4.56 11.86
N LEU A 64 -6.40 3.99 12.54
CA LEU A 64 -5.22 4.75 12.99
C LEU A 64 -4.38 5.24 11.82
N PHE A 65 -4.17 4.40 10.80
CA PHE A 65 -3.47 4.76 9.56
C PHE A 65 -4.19 5.90 8.82
N ALA A 66 -5.50 5.76 8.63
CA ALA A 66 -6.31 6.78 7.98
C ALA A 66 -6.28 8.10 8.74
N GLY A 67 -6.51 8.06 10.07
CA GLY A 67 -6.48 9.24 10.92
C GLY A 67 -5.14 9.96 10.89
N ALA A 68 -4.04 9.23 11.07
CA ALA A 68 -2.69 9.79 11.02
C ALA A 68 -2.33 10.30 9.61
N GLY A 69 -2.74 9.58 8.56
CA GLY A 69 -2.52 9.96 7.16
C GLY A 69 -3.27 11.24 6.77
N PHE A 70 -4.54 11.36 7.13
CA PHE A 70 -5.31 12.59 6.91
C PHE A 70 -4.79 13.76 7.74
N LEU A 71 -4.40 13.52 9.00
CA LEU A 71 -3.75 14.55 9.82
C LEU A 71 -2.45 15.04 9.17
N PHE A 72 -1.61 14.12 8.70
CA PHE A 72 -0.39 14.48 7.99
C PHE A 72 -0.67 15.30 6.71
N ALA A 73 -1.64 14.87 5.89
CA ALA A 73 -2.02 15.59 4.68
C ALA A 73 -2.52 17.01 5.00
N LEU A 74 -3.36 17.16 6.03
CA LEU A 74 -3.86 18.45 6.48
C LEU A 74 -2.74 19.36 7.00
N MET A 75 -1.86 18.82 7.83
CA MET A 75 -0.69 19.55 8.36
C MET A 75 0.24 19.99 7.22
N GLN A 76 0.44 19.16 6.21
CA GLN A 76 1.26 19.48 5.05
C GLN A 76 0.60 20.56 4.19
N TRP A 77 -0.71 20.46 3.96
CA TRP A 77 -1.47 21.45 3.18
C TRP A 77 -1.54 22.82 3.87
N ARG A 78 -1.87 22.84 5.17
CA ARG A 78 -1.98 24.09 5.96
C ARG A 78 -0.66 24.60 6.47
N LYS A 79 0.45 23.88 6.26
CA LYS A 79 1.78 24.18 6.84
C LYS A 79 1.78 24.25 8.36
N TRP A 80 0.88 23.52 9.04
CA TRP A 80 0.79 23.48 10.50
C TRP A 80 1.97 22.71 11.11
N GLY A 81 2.46 23.25 12.24
CA GLY A 81 3.54 22.65 13.00
C GLY A 81 4.91 22.76 12.33
N SER A 82 5.92 22.37 13.07
CA SER A 82 7.29 22.34 12.56
C SER A 82 7.46 21.21 11.54
N PRO A 83 8.46 21.30 10.64
CA PRO A 83 8.79 20.19 9.74
C PRO A 83 9.10 18.87 10.46
N ARG A 84 9.71 18.95 11.65
CA ARG A 84 9.98 17.77 12.50
C ARG A 84 8.70 17.11 12.97
N LEU A 85 7.71 17.90 13.41
CA LEU A 85 6.42 17.37 13.84
C LEU A 85 5.68 16.69 12.68
N ARG A 86 5.64 17.31 11.50
CA ARG A 86 5.03 16.72 10.30
C ARG A 86 5.70 15.41 9.91
N ASN A 87 7.04 15.33 10.03
CA ASN A 87 7.78 14.08 9.79
C ASN A 87 7.44 13.00 10.80
N LEU A 88 7.27 13.36 12.08
CA LEU A 88 6.87 12.42 13.11
C LEU A 88 5.47 11.85 12.83
N VAL A 89 4.51 12.70 12.48
CA VAL A 89 3.15 12.25 12.11
C VAL A 89 3.18 11.33 10.89
N ALA A 90 3.99 11.64 9.87
CA ALA A 90 4.18 10.78 8.71
C ALA A 90 4.79 9.42 9.08
N LEU A 91 5.77 9.41 10.00
CA LEU A 91 6.37 8.17 10.50
C LEU A 91 5.35 7.33 11.28
N VAL A 92 4.56 7.96 12.15
CA VAL A 92 3.48 7.28 12.90
C VAL A 92 2.45 6.68 11.92
N ALA A 93 2.03 7.43 10.90
CA ALA A 93 1.16 6.90 9.86
C ALA A 93 1.79 5.70 9.15
N ALA A 94 3.08 5.75 8.80
CA ALA A 94 3.77 4.63 8.17
C ALA A 94 3.81 3.39 9.08
N VAL A 95 4.05 3.55 10.38
CA VAL A 95 4.03 2.44 11.35
C VAL A 95 2.64 1.82 11.45
N PHE A 96 1.58 2.63 11.51
CA PHE A 96 0.20 2.12 11.50
C PHE A 96 -0.13 1.42 10.16
N GLY A 97 0.36 1.93 9.04
CA GLY A 97 0.22 1.28 7.74
C GLY A 97 0.89 -0.10 7.69
N LEU A 98 2.10 -0.23 8.25
CA LEU A 98 2.76 -1.54 8.37
C LEU A 98 1.97 -2.50 9.28
N GLY A 99 1.44 -2.01 10.39
CA GLY A 99 0.56 -2.77 11.27
C GLY A 99 -0.73 -3.24 10.56
N LEU A 100 -1.30 -2.38 9.73
CA LEU A 100 -2.46 -2.72 8.90
C LEU A 100 -2.15 -3.87 7.93
N ILE A 101 -1.08 -3.75 7.15
CA ILE A 101 -0.68 -4.78 6.17
C ILE A 101 -0.38 -6.11 6.87
N LEU A 102 0.34 -6.05 7.99
CA LEU A 102 0.62 -7.24 8.79
C LEU A 102 -0.68 -7.89 9.28
N SER A 103 -1.63 -7.11 9.79
CA SER A 103 -2.90 -7.64 10.29
C SER A 103 -3.72 -8.26 9.16
N MET A 104 -3.79 -7.63 7.98
CA MET A 104 -4.43 -8.18 6.78
C MET A 104 -3.82 -9.52 6.39
N ALA A 105 -2.49 -9.61 6.31
CA ALA A 105 -1.79 -10.86 5.97
C ALA A 105 -2.05 -11.96 7.03
N MET A 106 -2.07 -11.59 8.30
CA MET A 106 -2.27 -12.53 9.41
C MET A 106 -3.70 -13.06 9.49
N VAL A 107 -4.72 -12.34 9.01
CA VAL A 107 -6.09 -12.87 8.88
C VAL A 107 -6.08 -14.17 8.06
N TYR A 108 -5.34 -14.18 6.95
CA TYR A 108 -5.23 -15.37 6.08
C TYR A 108 -4.21 -16.38 6.61
N TYR A 109 -3.02 -15.92 7.02
CA TYR A 109 -1.95 -16.78 7.49
C TYR A 109 -2.35 -17.60 8.72
N SER A 110 -3.22 -17.09 9.59
CA SER A 110 -3.66 -17.77 10.82
C SER A 110 -4.72 -18.84 10.60
N LEU A 111 -5.03 -19.24 9.36
CA LEU A 111 -6.05 -20.23 9.01
C LEU A 111 -5.42 -21.58 8.57
N PRO A 112 -5.09 -22.51 9.50
CA PRO A 112 -4.47 -23.79 9.17
C PRO A 112 -5.36 -24.67 8.27
N ALA A 113 -6.69 -24.47 8.32
CA ALA A 113 -7.64 -25.21 7.49
C ALA A 113 -7.50 -24.91 5.98
N VAL A 114 -6.79 -23.83 5.61
CA VAL A 114 -6.56 -23.44 4.21
C VAL A 114 -5.05 -23.41 3.95
N PRO A 115 -4.44 -24.53 3.53
CA PRO A 115 -2.99 -24.63 3.33
C PRO A 115 -2.42 -23.56 2.38
N ALA A 116 -3.20 -23.16 1.35
CA ALA A 116 -2.82 -22.11 0.42
C ALA A 116 -2.62 -20.73 1.10
N TRP A 117 -3.27 -20.48 2.22
CA TRP A 117 -3.14 -19.21 2.96
C TRP A 117 -2.17 -19.33 4.13
N ASN A 118 -2.11 -20.50 4.77
CA ASN A 118 -1.26 -20.77 5.92
C ASN A 118 0.19 -21.05 5.53
N HIS A 119 0.80 -20.12 4.78
CA HIS A 119 2.17 -20.22 4.32
C HIS A 119 2.86 -18.84 4.35
N TRP A 120 4.16 -18.80 4.66
CA TRP A 120 4.93 -17.54 4.75
C TRP A 120 4.86 -16.69 3.47
N ALA A 121 4.68 -17.32 2.29
CA ALA A 121 4.51 -16.62 1.02
C ALA A 121 3.27 -15.70 1.03
N THR A 122 2.25 -15.97 1.85
CA THR A 122 1.11 -15.09 2.04
C THR A 122 1.55 -13.74 2.61
N LEU A 123 2.32 -13.76 3.71
CA LEU A 123 2.85 -12.52 4.29
C LEU A 123 3.74 -11.79 3.28
N ALA A 124 4.68 -12.50 2.68
CA ALA A 124 5.60 -11.91 1.69
C ALA A 124 4.84 -11.29 0.51
N SER A 125 3.78 -11.94 0.01
CA SER A 125 2.95 -11.43 -1.08
C SER A 125 2.17 -10.17 -0.70
N PHE A 126 1.63 -10.09 0.51
CA PHE A 126 0.94 -8.88 0.99
C PHE A 126 1.88 -7.68 1.02
N PHE A 127 3.07 -7.82 1.61
CA PHE A 127 4.06 -6.74 1.65
C PHE A 127 4.58 -6.38 0.26
N ALA A 128 4.89 -7.37 -0.57
CA ALA A 128 5.35 -7.14 -1.93
C ALA A 128 4.29 -6.41 -2.78
N THR A 129 3.04 -6.87 -2.75
CA THR A 129 1.93 -6.21 -3.48
C THR A 129 1.74 -4.77 -2.99
N THR A 130 1.83 -4.53 -1.69
CA THR A 130 1.73 -3.18 -1.12
C THR A 130 2.85 -2.26 -1.62
N LEU A 131 4.09 -2.75 -1.66
CA LEU A 131 5.22 -1.97 -2.17
C LEU A 131 5.07 -1.68 -3.67
N LEU A 132 4.62 -2.65 -4.47
CA LEU A 132 4.37 -2.47 -5.89
C LEU A 132 3.27 -1.45 -6.15
N LEU A 133 2.10 -1.63 -5.52
CA LEU A 133 0.97 -0.70 -5.67
C LEU A 133 1.32 0.68 -5.14
N GLY A 134 2.06 0.76 -4.02
CA GLY A 134 2.56 2.01 -3.46
C GLY A 134 3.51 2.73 -4.42
N ALA A 135 4.45 2.02 -5.03
CA ALA A 135 5.37 2.59 -6.01
C ALA A 135 4.61 3.13 -7.25
N VAL A 136 3.64 2.37 -7.77
CA VAL A 136 2.79 2.81 -8.89
C VAL A 136 1.94 4.01 -8.50
N ALA A 137 1.27 3.98 -7.34
CA ALA A 137 0.42 5.07 -6.87
C ALA A 137 1.21 6.37 -6.65
N ILE A 138 2.40 6.30 -6.04
CA ILE A 138 3.28 7.45 -5.87
C ILE A 138 3.72 7.98 -7.22
N SER A 139 4.15 7.11 -8.14
CA SER A 139 4.55 7.52 -9.48
C SER A 139 3.42 8.22 -10.23
N ALA A 140 2.22 7.64 -10.23
CA ALA A 140 1.05 8.23 -10.86
C ALA A 140 0.67 9.59 -10.25
N ALA A 141 0.70 9.71 -8.91
CA ALA A 141 0.41 10.95 -8.22
C ALA A 141 1.42 12.06 -8.56
N PHE A 142 2.73 11.75 -8.62
CA PHE A 142 3.76 12.72 -8.99
C PHE A 142 3.66 13.13 -10.46
N VAL A 143 3.43 12.18 -11.38
CA VAL A 143 3.22 12.47 -12.80
C VAL A 143 1.96 13.32 -13.00
N GLY A 144 0.85 12.95 -12.35
CA GLY A 144 -0.40 13.69 -12.41
C GLY A 144 -0.28 15.11 -11.86
N ALA A 145 0.37 15.27 -10.71
CA ALA A 145 0.65 16.59 -10.13
C ALA A 145 1.52 17.46 -11.04
N TYR A 146 2.58 16.86 -11.63
CA TYR A 146 3.43 17.55 -12.58
C TYR A 146 2.67 17.97 -13.84
N ALA A 147 1.88 17.07 -14.44
CA ALA A 147 1.09 17.37 -15.63
C ALA A 147 0.04 18.45 -15.36
N TRP A 148 -0.63 18.42 -14.21
CA TRP A 148 -1.62 19.43 -13.82
C TRP A 148 -1.00 20.81 -13.62
N LEU A 149 0.17 20.91 -12.97
CA LEU A 149 0.90 22.17 -12.80
C LEU A 149 1.33 22.75 -14.14
N HIS A 150 1.81 21.89 -15.06
CA HIS A 150 2.26 22.29 -16.38
C HIS A 150 1.10 22.76 -17.27
N ALA A 151 -0.05 22.08 -17.25
CA ALA A 151 -1.25 22.45 -18.03
C ALA A 151 -1.80 23.83 -17.63
N ARG A 152 -1.52 24.33 -16.44
CA ARG A 152 -1.93 25.67 -15.96
C ARG A 152 -0.95 26.78 -16.29
N LYS A 153 -0.09 26.61 -17.31
CA LYS A 153 0.91 27.58 -17.79
C LYS A 153 1.99 27.96 -16.76
N HIS A 154 2.22 27.10 -15.78
CA HIS A 154 3.42 27.20 -14.96
C HIS A 154 4.54 26.50 -15.72
N GLU A 155 5.51 27.25 -16.20
CA GLU A 155 6.71 26.64 -16.78
C GLU A 155 7.31 25.65 -15.78
N ALA A 156 7.43 24.38 -16.20
CA ALA A 156 8.02 23.36 -15.35
C ALA A 156 9.49 23.73 -15.09
N SER A 157 9.81 24.06 -13.85
CA SER A 157 11.18 24.38 -13.49
C SER A 157 12.06 23.14 -13.69
N THR A 158 13.33 23.37 -14.02
CA THR A 158 14.34 22.30 -14.11
C THR A 158 14.36 21.43 -12.85
N GLN A 159 14.06 22.03 -11.74
CA GLN A 159 14.01 21.45 -10.43
C GLN A 159 12.84 20.50 -10.23
N GLN A 160 11.63 20.83 -10.71
CA GLN A 160 10.46 19.94 -10.69
C GLN A 160 10.71 18.70 -11.53
N ARG A 161 11.32 18.85 -12.72
CA ARG A 161 11.73 17.72 -13.57
C ARG A 161 12.75 16.82 -12.88
N HIS A 162 13.71 17.40 -12.20
CA HIS A 162 14.73 16.66 -11.47
C HIS A 162 14.13 15.81 -10.34
N ILE A 163 13.23 16.39 -9.53
CA ILE A 163 12.53 15.69 -8.45
C ILE A 163 11.66 14.57 -9.00
N LEU A 164 10.88 14.85 -10.05
CA LEU A 164 10.07 13.84 -10.72
C LEU A 164 10.94 12.68 -11.20
N SER A 165 12.05 12.95 -11.87
CA SER A 165 12.95 11.92 -12.41
C SER A 165 13.58 11.07 -11.30
N ILE A 166 13.99 11.67 -10.19
CA ILE A 166 14.54 10.95 -9.04
C ILE A 166 13.45 10.06 -8.40
N THR A 167 12.25 10.62 -8.18
CA THR A 167 11.14 9.86 -7.61
C THR A 167 10.79 8.65 -8.48
N LEU A 168 10.62 8.85 -9.80
CA LEU A 168 10.29 7.76 -10.71
C LEU A 168 11.39 6.70 -10.77
N ARG A 169 12.67 7.08 -10.76
CA ARG A 169 13.79 6.13 -10.72
C ARG A 169 13.77 5.26 -9.47
N TRP A 170 13.57 5.86 -8.29
CA TRP A 170 13.49 5.09 -7.05
C TRP A 170 12.25 4.19 -7.00
N MET A 171 11.10 4.67 -7.46
CA MET A 171 9.88 3.85 -7.52
C MET A 171 10.03 2.70 -8.51
N ALA A 172 10.64 2.93 -9.67
CA ALA A 172 10.95 1.88 -10.64
C ALA A 172 11.93 0.85 -10.07
N LEU A 173 12.97 1.28 -9.36
CA LEU A 173 13.92 0.37 -8.72
C LEU A 173 13.24 -0.49 -7.65
N ILE A 174 12.42 0.11 -6.80
CA ILE A 174 11.63 -0.63 -5.79
C ILE A 174 10.73 -1.66 -6.48
N ALA A 175 10.01 -1.24 -7.52
CA ALA A 175 9.12 -2.14 -8.25
C ALA A 175 9.88 -3.31 -8.89
N LEU A 176 11.03 -3.06 -9.52
CA LEU A 176 11.88 -4.09 -10.11
C LEU A 176 12.40 -5.10 -9.07
N VAL A 177 12.90 -4.61 -7.95
CA VAL A 177 13.40 -5.48 -6.87
C VAL A 177 12.28 -6.33 -6.29
N VAL A 178 11.12 -5.74 -6.05
CA VAL A 178 9.97 -6.46 -5.48
C VAL A 178 9.40 -7.47 -6.48
N LEU A 179 9.33 -7.14 -7.77
CA LEU A 179 8.97 -8.10 -8.83
C LEU A 179 9.96 -9.26 -8.89
N GLY A 180 11.27 -8.98 -8.84
CA GLY A 180 12.28 -10.03 -8.78
C GLY A 180 12.11 -10.96 -7.59
N ILE A 181 11.80 -10.41 -6.41
CA ILE A 181 11.50 -11.20 -5.20
C ILE A 181 10.24 -12.06 -5.43
N GLN A 182 9.18 -11.50 -6.00
CA GLN A 182 7.94 -12.22 -6.30
C GLN A 182 8.18 -13.37 -7.29
N LEU A 183 9.01 -13.17 -8.33
CA LEU A 183 9.38 -14.20 -9.28
C LEU A 183 10.12 -15.38 -8.63
N VAL A 184 10.86 -15.15 -7.55
CA VAL A 184 11.53 -16.21 -6.78
C VAL A 184 10.54 -16.89 -5.83
N ILE A 185 9.70 -16.11 -5.13
CA ILE A 185 8.75 -16.66 -4.16
C ILE A 185 7.72 -17.56 -4.83
N GLN A 186 7.26 -17.21 -6.01
CA GLN A 186 6.15 -17.87 -6.67
C GLN A 186 6.41 -19.34 -7.02
N PRO A 187 7.55 -19.73 -7.63
CA PRO A 187 7.86 -21.16 -7.85
C PRO A 187 7.97 -21.94 -6.56
N ILE A 188 8.57 -21.35 -5.52
CA ILE A 188 8.70 -21.98 -4.19
C ILE A 188 7.31 -22.26 -3.61
N TYR A 189 6.42 -21.28 -3.71
CA TYR A 189 5.05 -21.40 -3.22
C TYR A 189 4.24 -22.43 -4.03
N MET A 190 4.39 -22.46 -5.35
CA MET A 190 3.76 -23.47 -6.20
C MET A 190 4.25 -24.89 -5.87
N GLY A 191 5.56 -25.05 -5.64
CA GLY A 191 6.14 -26.32 -5.18
C GLY A 191 5.58 -26.77 -3.84
N TYR A 192 5.40 -25.84 -2.89
CA TYR A 192 4.75 -26.10 -1.61
C TYR A 192 3.30 -26.59 -1.82
N LEU A 193 2.51 -25.91 -2.63
CA LEU A 193 1.12 -26.31 -2.88
C LEU A 193 1.04 -27.71 -3.51
N ALA A 194 1.90 -28.02 -4.47
CA ALA A 194 1.93 -29.33 -5.12
C ALA A 194 2.33 -30.47 -4.19
N ALA A 195 3.07 -30.20 -3.10
CA ALA A 195 3.62 -31.22 -2.21
C ALA A 195 2.83 -31.40 -0.88
N ASN A 196 1.90 -30.51 -0.53
CA ASN A 196 1.28 -30.45 0.80
C ASN A 196 -0.15 -31.05 0.88
N GLY A 197 -0.38 -32.12 0.15
CA GLY A 197 -1.61 -32.89 0.21
C GLY A 197 -2.73 -32.42 -0.72
N PRO A 198 -3.84 -33.18 -0.79
CA PRO A 198 -4.84 -33.03 -1.86
C PRO A 198 -5.51 -31.64 -1.92
N VAL A 199 -5.73 -31.00 -0.78
CA VAL A 199 -6.35 -29.65 -0.73
C VAL A 199 -5.42 -28.58 -1.29
N ALA A 200 -4.14 -28.65 -0.97
CA ALA A 200 -3.13 -27.72 -1.48
C ALA A 200 -2.88 -27.96 -2.98
N GLU A 201 -2.78 -29.21 -3.40
CA GLU A 201 -2.63 -29.63 -4.79
C GLU A 201 -3.82 -29.16 -5.65
N GLN A 202 -5.05 -29.29 -5.17
CA GLN A 202 -6.23 -28.75 -5.84
C GLN A 202 -6.17 -27.23 -6.01
N SER A 203 -5.66 -26.50 -5.00
CA SER A 203 -5.44 -25.05 -5.12
C SER A 203 -4.42 -24.70 -6.22
N ALA A 204 -3.32 -25.46 -6.32
CA ALA A 204 -2.35 -25.29 -7.40
C ALA A 204 -2.97 -25.59 -8.77
N ALA A 205 -3.74 -26.66 -8.89
CA ALA A 205 -4.41 -27.05 -10.11
C ALA A 205 -5.38 -25.95 -10.59
N ILE A 206 -6.22 -25.38 -9.71
CA ILE A 206 -7.14 -24.29 -10.04
C ILE A 206 -6.38 -23.05 -10.52
N LEU A 207 -5.28 -22.68 -9.87
CA LEU A 207 -4.46 -21.54 -10.28
C LEU A 207 -3.91 -21.69 -11.69
N VAL A 208 -3.50 -22.90 -12.08
CA VAL A 208 -2.89 -23.15 -13.39
C VAL A 208 -3.94 -23.42 -14.47
N SER A 209 -4.97 -24.24 -14.18
CA SER A 209 -5.93 -24.69 -15.19
C SER A 209 -7.05 -23.67 -15.44
N GLU A 210 -7.62 -23.10 -14.39
CA GLU A 210 -8.77 -22.19 -14.52
C GLU A 210 -8.35 -20.72 -14.62
N HIS A 211 -7.26 -20.35 -13.96
CA HIS A 211 -6.80 -18.96 -13.85
C HIS A 211 -5.39 -18.74 -14.39
N GLY A 212 -4.85 -19.67 -15.19
CA GLY A 212 -3.47 -19.63 -15.68
C GLY A 212 -3.09 -18.34 -16.39
N LEU A 213 -4.00 -17.77 -17.20
CA LEU A 213 -3.79 -16.48 -17.85
C LEU A 213 -3.70 -15.34 -16.84
N LEU A 214 -4.62 -15.27 -15.88
CA LEU A 214 -4.60 -14.23 -14.83
C LEU A 214 -3.38 -14.39 -13.91
N PHE A 215 -2.99 -15.63 -13.65
CA PHE A 215 -1.78 -15.93 -12.90
C PHE A 215 -0.51 -15.47 -13.64
N ALA A 216 -0.43 -15.69 -14.95
CA ALA A 216 0.70 -15.23 -15.77
C ALA A 216 0.73 -13.70 -15.93
N LEU A 217 -0.44 -13.04 -16.06
CA LEU A 217 -0.55 -11.59 -16.18
C LEU A 217 -0.25 -10.83 -14.88
N ARG A 218 -0.07 -11.53 -13.75
CA ARG A 218 0.33 -10.93 -12.48
C ARG A 218 1.77 -10.40 -12.49
N PHE A 219 2.60 -10.86 -13.40
CA PHE A 219 4.02 -10.52 -13.55
C PHE A 219 4.29 -9.80 -14.87
#